data_abe7b8792e5ae291468fcfec7992e8e8
#
_entry.id   abe7b8792e5ae291468fcfec7992e8e8
#
_cell.length_a   1.000
_cell.length_b   1.000
_cell.length_c   1.000
_cell.angle_alpha   90.00
_cell.angle_beta   90.00
_cell.angle_gamma   90.00
#
_symmetry.space_group_name_H-M   'P 1'
#
loop_
_entity.id
_entity.type
_entity.pdbx_description
1 polymer ?
#
loop_
_entity_poly.entity_id
_entity_poly.type
_entity_poly.pdbx_seq_one_letter_code
_entity_poly.pdbx_strand_id
1 'polypeptide(L)'
;MEEMLRQKIEDAADPLRTALLYARAGNYIDFGAMNEVNENTFLSLLDSVPFRPEDEPVMESFFKACEKAERFLLITDNCGEIVLDKLFLEQLKKRYPALQLQVLVRGQEVLNDAIEEDASYTGMDQLAEILSNGLPLAGTVYERLPEKAREAMDRADVILAKGQGNYETLSHQGRHIFYSFLCKCELFTERFRVLPLTGVFAEENG
;
A
#
# COMPACT_ATOMS: atom_id res chain seq x y z
N MET A 1 -3.80 -10.45 17.09
CA MET A 1 -3.81 -9.07 16.54
C MET A 1 -4.52 -8.99 15.19
N GLU A 2 -4.14 -9.73 14.16
CA GLU A 2 -4.78 -9.67 12.83
C GLU A 2 -6.31 -9.84 12.89
N GLU A 3 -6.81 -10.87 13.59
CA GLU A 3 -8.25 -11.12 13.70
C GLU A 3 -9.02 -9.98 14.39
N MET A 4 -8.43 -9.38 15.40
CA MET A 4 -9.01 -8.20 16.07
C MET A 4 -9.07 -6.98 15.14
N LEU A 5 -8.02 -6.76 14.33
CA LEU A 5 -8.01 -5.69 13.33
C LEU A 5 -9.06 -5.93 12.23
N ARG A 6 -9.19 -7.18 11.79
CA ARG A 6 -10.22 -7.59 10.81
C ARG A 6 -11.61 -7.26 11.34
N GLN A 7 -11.91 -7.67 12.58
CA GLN A 7 -13.19 -7.38 13.21
C GLN A 7 -13.45 -5.87 13.33
N LYS A 8 -12.43 -5.11 13.77
CA LYS A 8 -12.54 -3.65 13.89
C LYS A 8 -12.79 -2.97 12.53
N ILE A 9 -12.17 -3.46 11.46
CA ILE A 9 -12.43 -2.98 10.10
C ILE A 9 -13.86 -3.33 9.68
N GLU A 10 -14.32 -4.55 9.92
CA GLU A 10 -15.66 -5.01 9.54
C GLU A 10 -16.78 -4.28 10.28
N ASP A 11 -16.54 -3.87 11.51
CA ASP A 11 -17.49 -3.11 12.34
C ASP A 11 -17.52 -1.60 12.00
N ALA A 12 -16.59 -1.13 11.15
CA ALA A 12 -16.54 0.28 10.76
C ALA A 12 -17.70 0.66 9.82
N ALA A 13 -18.10 1.93 9.83
CA ALA A 13 -19.14 2.45 8.93
C ALA A 13 -18.81 2.28 7.43
N ASP A 14 -17.54 2.34 7.08
CA ASP A 14 -17.01 2.05 5.75
C ASP A 14 -15.75 1.16 5.89
N PRO A 15 -15.93 -0.17 5.86
CA PRO A 15 -14.84 -1.13 6.05
C PRO A 15 -13.70 -0.99 5.05
N LEU A 16 -13.99 -0.76 3.77
CA LEU A 16 -12.98 -0.63 2.73
C LEU A 16 -12.13 0.62 2.93
N ARG A 17 -12.77 1.74 3.23
CA ARG A 17 -12.09 3.01 3.54
C ARG A 17 -11.21 2.87 4.78
N THR A 18 -11.75 2.26 5.84
CA THR A 18 -11.01 2.03 7.09
C THR A 18 -9.79 1.15 6.87
N ALA A 19 -9.92 0.07 6.09
CA ALA A 19 -8.81 -0.82 5.75
C ALA A 19 -7.72 -0.10 4.95
N LEU A 20 -8.09 0.75 3.97
CA LEU A 20 -7.13 1.57 3.23
C LEU A 20 -6.37 2.55 4.13
N LEU A 21 -7.06 3.18 5.08
CA LEU A 21 -6.42 4.06 6.07
C LEU A 21 -5.48 3.29 6.99
N TYR A 22 -5.85 2.10 7.42
CA TYR A 22 -4.98 1.23 8.23
C TYR A 22 -3.76 0.75 7.43
N ALA A 23 -3.94 0.36 6.17
CA ALA A 23 -2.83 0.02 5.30
C ALA A 23 -1.84 1.19 5.13
N ARG A 24 -2.34 2.44 5.04
CA ARG A 24 -1.49 3.64 5.05
C ARG A 24 -0.78 3.82 6.39
N ALA A 25 -1.49 3.58 7.49
CA ALA A 25 -0.94 3.71 8.84
C ALA A 25 0.16 2.71 9.14
N GLY A 26 0.15 1.55 8.49
CA GLY A 26 1.21 0.55 8.61
C GLY A 26 2.61 1.11 8.38
N ASN A 27 2.74 2.07 7.50
CA ASN A 27 4.01 2.73 7.21
C ASN A 27 4.57 3.57 8.39
N TYR A 28 3.72 3.94 9.40
CA TYR A 28 4.16 4.55 10.66
C TYR A 28 4.82 3.57 11.62
N ILE A 29 4.37 2.31 11.60
CA ILE A 29 4.80 1.28 12.56
C ILE A 29 6.30 1.03 12.41
N ASP A 30 6.78 1.11 11.18
CA ASP A 30 8.13 0.79 10.81
C ASP A 30 9.15 1.87 11.22
N PHE A 31 8.73 3.11 11.46
CA PHE A 31 9.61 4.26 11.62
C PHE A 31 10.17 4.48 13.03
N GLY A 32 10.10 3.52 13.93
CA GLY A 32 10.78 3.63 15.23
C GLY A 32 9.92 3.28 16.44
N ALA A 33 8.71 2.78 16.21
CA ALA A 33 7.83 2.36 17.30
C ALA A 33 8.05 0.89 17.72
N MET A 34 8.82 0.11 16.96
CA MET A 34 8.91 -1.34 17.11
C MET A 34 9.67 -1.84 18.35
N ASN A 35 10.40 -0.99 19.06
CA ASN A 35 11.12 -1.48 20.24
C ASN A 35 10.28 -1.58 21.51
N GLU A 36 9.05 -0.95 21.57
CA GLU A 36 8.17 -0.99 22.76
C GLU A 36 6.66 -0.79 22.47
N VAL A 37 6.17 -1.08 21.26
CA VAL A 37 4.74 -0.89 20.97
C VAL A 37 3.94 -2.06 21.53
N ASN A 38 3.26 -1.81 22.64
CA ASN A 38 2.22 -2.72 23.08
C ASN A 38 0.98 -2.58 22.16
N GLU A 39 0.11 -3.60 22.19
CA GLU A 39 -1.09 -3.71 21.37
C GLU A 39 -1.99 -2.46 21.44
N ASN A 40 -2.16 -1.87 22.62
CA ASN A 40 -3.00 -0.67 22.81
C ASN A 40 -2.39 0.56 22.14
N THR A 41 -1.07 0.73 22.22
CA THR A 41 -0.36 1.83 21.56
C THR A 41 -0.47 1.72 20.04
N PHE A 42 -0.37 0.51 19.51
CA PHE A 42 -0.54 0.23 18.08
C PHE A 42 -1.96 0.57 17.60
N LEU A 43 -2.98 0.12 18.31
CA LEU A 43 -4.37 0.43 17.98
C LEU A 43 -4.65 1.94 18.05
N SER A 44 -4.13 2.60 19.10
CA SER A 44 -4.27 4.05 19.23
C SER A 44 -3.59 4.79 18.07
N LEU A 45 -2.47 4.29 17.59
CA LEU A 45 -1.80 4.82 16.40
C LEU A 45 -2.67 4.69 15.15
N LEU A 46 -3.23 3.50 14.89
CA LEU A 46 -4.12 3.28 13.76
C LEU A 46 -5.34 4.21 13.77
N ASP A 47 -5.92 4.42 14.94
CA ASP A 47 -7.08 5.29 15.13
C ASP A 47 -6.72 6.80 15.06
N SER A 48 -5.47 7.15 15.34
CA SER A 48 -4.99 8.53 15.37
C SER A 48 -4.44 9.02 14.03
N VAL A 49 -4.32 8.15 13.01
CA VAL A 49 -3.81 8.57 11.71
C VAL A 49 -4.71 9.64 11.11
N PRO A 50 -4.21 10.88 10.98
CA PRO A 50 -5.04 11.96 10.48
C PRO A 50 -5.43 11.70 9.03
N PHE A 51 -6.73 11.72 8.78
CA PHE A 51 -7.26 11.84 7.44
C PHE A 51 -7.13 13.31 7.01
N ARG A 52 -6.45 13.53 5.90
CA ARG A 52 -6.32 14.87 5.35
C ARG A 52 -7.51 15.14 4.42
N PRO A 53 -8.22 16.27 4.60
CA PRO A 53 -9.30 16.64 3.67
C PRO A 53 -8.84 16.69 2.20
N GLU A 54 -7.58 17.01 1.95
CA GLU A 54 -6.97 17.06 0.62
C GLU A 54 -6.82 15.68 -0.03
N ASP A 55 -6.80 14.60 0.77
CA ASP A 55 -6.74 13.22 0.28
C ASP A 55 -8.12 12.70 -0.18
N GLU A 56 -9.22 13.35 0.20
CA GLU A 56 -10.59 12.90 -0.11
C GLU A 56 -10.84 12.76 -1.62
N PRO A 57 -10.54 13.77 -2.46
CA PRO A 57 -10.77 13.64 -3.90
C PRO A 57 -9.97 12.50 -4.55
N VAL A 58 -8.74 12.26 -4.06
CA VAL A 58 -7.89 11.17 -4.56
C VAL A 58 -8.45 9.82 -4.14
N MET A 59 -8.94 9.70 -2.90
CA MET A 59 -9.56 8.47 -2.40
C MET A 59 -10.86 8.15 -3.15
N GLU A 60 -11.69 9.17 -3.43
CA GLU A 60 -12.87 8.99 -4.27
C GLU A 60 -12.51 8.56 -5.70
N SER A 61 -11.48 9.17 -6.30
CA SER A 61 -10.96 8.78 -7.62
C SER A 61 -10.52 7.32 -7.64
N PHE A 62 -9.76 6.92 -6.61
CA PHE A 62 -9.29 5.55 -6.42
C PHE A 62 -10.44 4.53 -6.36
N PHE A 63 -11.45 4.77 -5.53
CA PHE A 63 -12.59 3.85 -5.42
C PHE A 63 -13.42 3.79 -6.70
N LYS A 64 -13.59 4.93 -7.40
CA LYS A 64 -14.26 4.96 -8.71
C LYS A 64 -13.47 4.19 -9.78
N ALA A 65 -12.13 4.24 -9.72
CA ALA A 65 -11.28 3.45 -10.60
C ALA A 65 -11.41 1.95 -10.30
N CYS A 66 -11.36 1.55 -9.02
CA CYS A 66 -11.52 0.16 -8.59
C CYS A 66 -12.88 -0.43 -8.98
N GLU A 67 -13.96 0.36 -8.96
CA GLU A 67 -15.30 -0.08 -9.34
C GLU A 67 -15.39 -0.55 -10.80
N LYS A 68 -14.55 0.01 -11.68
CA LYS A 68 -14.53 -0.27 -13.12
C LYS A 68 -13.41 -1.22 -13.54
N ALA A 69 -12.47 -1.51 -12.62
CA ALA A 69 -11.28 -2.27 -12.90
C ALA A 69 -11.56 -3.78 -12.98
N GLU A 70 -10.83 -4.45 -13.85
CA GLU A 70 -10.71 -5.91 -13.88
C GLU A 70 -9.45 -6.40 -13.15
N ARG A 71 -8.38 -5.60 -13.16
CA ARG A 71 -7.05 -5.92 -12.59
C ARG A 71 -6.56 -4.83 -11.68
N PHE A 72 -6.21 -5.22 -10.49
CA PHE A 72 -5.63 -4.36 -9.46
C PHE A 72 -4.24 -4.85 -9.10
N LEU A 73 -3.26 -3.95 -9.08
CA LEU A 73 -1.91 -4.22 -8.65
C LEU A 73 -1.56 -3.41 -7.39
N LEU A 74 -1.23 -4.10 -6.31
CA LEU A 74 -0.59 -3.50 -5.14
C LEU A 74 0.93 -3.63 -5.27
N ILE A 75 1.66 -2.55 -5.13
CA ILE A 75 3.12 -2.55 -4.99
C ILE A 75 3.44 -2.27 -3.52
N THR A 76 4.00 -3.26 -2.84
CA THR A 76 4.25 -3.20 -1.39
C THR A 76 5.43 -2.31 -1.02
N ASP A 77 5.55 -1.98 0.27
CA ASP A 77 6.72 -1.35 0.87
C ASP A 77 7.26 -2.28 1.98
N ASN A 78 6.95 -2.05 3.25
CA ASN A 78 7.60 -2.75 4.36
C ASN A 78 6.91 -4.07 4.76
N CYS A 79 7.68 -5.05 5.26
CA CYS A 79 7.17 -6.33 5.74
C CYS A 79 6.26 -6.18 6.97
N GLY A 80 6.45 -5.14 7.80
CA GLY A 80 5.60 -4.89 8.97
C GLY A 80 4.18 -4.45 8.62
N GLU A 81 3.97 -3.82 7.46
CA GLU A 81 2.66 -3.33 7.03
C GLU A 81 1.87 -4.31 6.15
N ILE A 82 2.51 -5.37 5.65
CA ILE A 82 1.89 -6.33 4.70
C ILE A 82 0.62 -6.99 5.26
N VAL A 83 0.50 -7.16 6.58
CA VAL A 83 -0.73 -7.67 7.22
C VAL A 83 -1.89 -6.70 7.04
N LEU A 84 -1.65 -5.39 7.17
CA LEU A 84 -2.67 -4.36 6.95
C LEU A 84 -3.02 -4.23 5.47
N ASP A 85 -2.04 -4.39 4.58
CA ASP A 85 -2.26 -4.46 3.15
C ASP A 85 -3.15 -5.66 2.78
N LYS A 86 -2.93 -6.82 3.40
CA LYS A 86 -3.80 -7.99 3.23
C LYS A 86 -5.23 -7.70 3.68
N LEU A 87 -5.42 -7.12 4.86
CA LEU A 87 -6.76 -6.76 5.34
C LEU A 87 -7.46 -5.77 4.41
N PHE A 88 -6.72 -4.84 3.82
CA PHE A 88 -7.25 -3.95 2.79
C PHE A 88 -7.67 -4.72 1.53
N LEU A 89 -6.83 -5.64 1.02
CA LEU A 89 -7.18 -6.45 -0.15
C LEU A 89 -8.38 -7.38 0.12
N GLU A 90 -8.55 -7.89 1.34
CA GLU A 90 -9.75 -8.64 1.73
C GLU A 90 -11.03 -7.79 1.58
N GLN A 91 -11.01 -6.53 2.04
CA GLN A 91 -12.15 -5.63 1.91
C GLN A 91 -12.37 -5.20 0.45
N LEU A 92 -11.28 -4.98 -0.30
CA LEU A 92 -11.35 -4.68 -1.72
C LEU A 92 -12.02 -5.82 -2.50
N LYS A 93 -11.63 -7.07 -2.21
CA LYS A 93 -12.22 -8.27 -2.82
C LYS A 93 -13.68 -8.50 -2.41
N LYS A 94 -14.04 -8.20 -1.16
CA LYS A 94 -15.45 -8.23 -0.71
C LYS A 94 -16.30 -7.22 -1.48
N ARG A 95 -15.78 -6.01 -1.67
CA ARG A 95 -16.50 -4.92 -2.37
C ARG A 95 -16.59 -5.15 -3.87
N TYR A 96 -15.52 -5.68 -4.48
CA TYR A 96 -15.38 -5.90 -5.92
C TYR A 96 -14.98 -7.36 -6.22
N PRO A 97 -15.92 -8.33 -6.13
CA PRO A 97 -15.58 -9.77 -6.19
C PRO A 97 -14.95 -10.23 -7.51
N ALA A 98 -15.22 -9.53 -8.62
CA ALA A 98 -14.66 -9.84 -9.93
C ALA A 98 -13.21 -9.34 -10.11
N LEU A 99 -12.75 -8.40 -9.25
CA LEU A 99 -11.44 -7.80 -9.36
C LEU A 99 -10.33 -8.84 -9.14
N GLN A 100 -9.43 -8.96 -10.11
CA GLN A 100 -8.23 -9.80 -10.02
C GLN A 100 -7.16 -9.03 -9.24
N LEU A 101 -6.67 -9.62 -8.16
CA LEU A 101 -5.69 -9.00 -7.28
C LEU A 101 -4.30 -9.55 -7.56
N GLN A 102 -3.34 -8.66 -7.76
CA GLN A 102 -1.92 -8.95 -7.87
C GLN A 102 -1.14 -8.10 -6.88
N VAL A 103 -0.05 -8.65 -6.35
CA VAL A 103 0.81 -7.97 -5.38
C VAL A 103 2.26 -8.11 -5.84
N LEU A 104 2.94 -6.98 -5.99
CA LEU A 104 4.35 -6.90 -6.35
C LEU A 104 5.17 -6.65 -5.09
N VAL A 105 6.04 -7.60 -4.75
CA VAL A 105 6.97 -7.56 -3.62
C VAL A 105 8.41 -7.43 -4.10
N ARG A 106 9.37 -7.21 -3.20
CA ARG A 106 10.80 -7.19 -3.56
C ARG A 106 11.28 -8.58 -3.95
N GLY A 107 12.27 -8.62 -4.83
CA GLY A 107 12.84 -9.87 -5.32
C GLY A 107 13.88 -10.49 -4.39
N GLN A 108 14.42 -9.70 -3.48
CA GLN A 108 15.40 -10.09 -2.48
C GLN A 108 15.26 -9.19 -1.27
N GLU A 109 15.81 -9.62 -0.15
CA GLU A 109 15.87 -8.80 1.07
C GLU A 109 16.57 -7.47 0.80
N VAL A 110 15.90 -6.39 1.14
CA VAL A 110 16.41 -5.03 1.11
C VAL A 110 15.78 -4.23 2.24
N LEU A 111 16.61 -3.73 3.16
CA LEU A 111 16.12 -3.07 4.37
C LEU A 111 15.08 -3.97 5.07
N ASN A 112 13.89 -3.46 5.24
CA ASN A 112 12.72 -4.15 5.80
C ASN A 112 11.55 -4.21 4.82
N ASP A 113 11.81 -4.12 3.52
CA ASP A 113 10.80 -4.22 2.48
C ASP A 113 10.23 -5.65 2.41
N ALA A 114 8.96 -5.76 2.04
CA ALA A 114 8.26 -7.05 1.94
C ALA A 114 8.77 -7.89 0.75
N ILE A 115 9.01 -9.18 1.00
CA ILE A 115 9.41 -10.19 0.02
C ILE A 115 8.35 -11.29 -0.13
N GLU A 116 8.57 -12.26 -1.01
CA GLU A 116 7.61 -13.36 -1.26
C GLU A 116 7.33 -14.20 0.00
N GLU A 117 8.33 -14.40 0.85
CA GLU A 117 8.20 -15.13 2.10
C GLU A 117 7.24 -14.42 3.08
N ASP A 118 7.28 -13.09 3.15
CA ASP A 118 6.36 -12.30 3.98
C ASP A 118 4.92 -12.43 3.48
N ALA A 119 4.72 -12.37 2.15
CA ALA A 119 3.41 -12.56 1.55
C ALA A 119 2.85 -13.95 1.83
N SER A 120 3.66 -14.99 1.73
CA SER A 120 3.27 -16.37 2.06
C SER A 120 3.01 -16.55 3.55
N TYR A 121 3.87 -16.00 4.41
CA TYR A 121 3.72 -16.08 5.86
C TYR A 121 2.40 -15.47 6.36
N THR A 122 1.99 -14.37 5.75
CA THR A 122 0.71 -13.70 6.08
C THR A 122 -0.50 -14.34 5.41
N GLY A 123 -0.30 -15.27 4.45
CA GLY A 123 -1.37 -15.88 3.65
C GLY A 123 -1.95 -14.93 2.60
N MET A 124 -1.23 -13.90 2.19
CA MET A 124 -1.63 -12.99 1.11
C MET A 124 -1.67 -13.72 -0.24
N ASP A 125 -0.85 -14.74 -0.44
CA ASP A 125 -0.79 -15.61 -1.60
C ASP A 125 -2.08 -16.43 -1.83
N GLN A 126 -2.92 -16.59 -0.81
CA GLN A 126 -4.25 -17.20 -0.93
C GLN A 126 -5.30 -16.22 -1.48
N LEU A 127 -5.02 -14.93 -1.41
CA LEU A 127 -5.94 -13.85 -1.81
C LEU A 127 -5.57 -13.24 -3.16
N ALA A 128 -4.28 -13.14 -3.45
CA ALA A 128 -3.74 -12.45 -4.62
C ALA A 128 -2.59 -13.23 -5.27
N GLU A 129 -2.36 -13.00 -6.56
CA GLU A 129 -1.16 -13.49 -7.24
C GLU A 129 0.06 -12.67 -6.79
N ILE A 130 1.05 -13.34 -6.21
CA ILE A 130 2.29 -12.69 -5.76
C ILE A 130 3.31 -12.64 -6.90
N LEU A 131 3.89 -11.49 -7.12
CA LEU A 131 4.88 -11.20 -8.15
C LEU A 131 6.13 -10.60 -7.50
N SER A 132 7.30 -11.01 -8.00
CA SER A 132 8.58 -10.44 -7.57
C SER A 132 9.05 -9.35 -8.51
N ASN A 133 9.60 -8.24 -7.98
CA ASN A 133 10.27 -7.23 -8.78
C ASN A 133 11.69 -7.64 -9.22
N GLY A 134 12.19 -8.77 -8.72
CA GLY A 134 13.47 -9.38 -9.11
C GLY A 134 14.72 -8.66 -8.57
N LEU A 135 14.57 -7.59 -7.77
CA LEU A 135 15.67 -6.69 -7.41
C LEU A 135 15.77 -6.49 -5.89
N PRO A 136 17.00 -6.34 -5.36
CA PRO A 136 17.26 -5.88 -4.01
C PRO A 136 17.28 -4.34 -3.95
N LEU A 137 16.20 -3.69 -4.33
CA LEU A 137 16.08 -2.22 -4.35
C LEU A 137 14.86 -1.77 -3.57
N ALA A 138 15.04 -0.79 -2.70
CA ALA A 138 13.94 -0.07 -2.06
C ALA A 138 13.26 0.81 -3.12
N GLY A 139 12.10 0.35 -3.59
CA GLY A 139 11.37 0.94 -4.72
C GLY A 139 11.24 -0.02 -5.91
N THR A 140 10.64 0.47 -6.98
CA THR A 140 10.35 -0.32 -8.19
C THR A 140 10.87 0.43 -9.44
N VAL A 141 11.84 -0.16 -10.13
CA VAL A 141 12.40 0.40 -11.37
C VAL A 141 11.82 -0.37 -12.55
N TYR A 142 10.88 0.25 -13.26
CA TYR A 142 10.09 -0.41 -14.32
C TYR A 142 10.93 -1.12 -15.37
N GLU A 143 11.99 -0.46 -15.86
CA GLU A 143 12.86 -0.98 -16.92
C GLU A 143 13.64 -2.23 -16.51
N ARG A 144 13.76 -2.46 -15.21
CA ARG A 144 14.50 -3.58 -14.61
C ARG A 144 13.59 -4.71 -14.12
N LEU A 145 12.27 -4.56 -14.22
CA LEU A 145 11.33 -5.59 -13.81
C LEU A 145 11.45 -6.86 -14.67
N PRO A 146 11.31 -8.04 -14.06
CA PRO A 146 11.06 -9.28 -14.79
C PRO A 146 9.82 -9.15 -15.70
N GLU A 147 9.79 -9.91 -16.80
CA GLU A 147 8.72 -9.86 -17.79
C GLU A 147 7.32 -9.96 -17.16
N LYS A 148 7.11 -10.93 -16.28
CA LYS A 148 5.82 -11.16 -15.61
C LYS A 148 5.36 -9.97 -14.77
N ALA A 149 6.28 -9.35 -14.03
CA ALA A 149 5.98 -8.16 -13.22
C ALA A 149 5.70 -6.93 -14.10
N ARG A 150 6.43 -6.81 -15.21
CA ARG A 150 6.20 -5.74 -16.19
C ARG A 150 4.84 -5.88 -16.86
N GLU A 151 4.49 -7.10 -17.29
CA GLU A 151 3.16 -7.37 -17.85
C GLU A 151 2.05 -7.05 -16.85
N ALA A 152 2.22 -7.38 -15.58
CA ALA A 152 1.24 -7.05 -14.54
C ALA A 152 1.06 -5.53 -14.40
N MET A 153 2.15 -4.76 -14.38
CA MET A 153 2.07 -3.29 -14.37
C MET A 153 1.42 -2.71 -15.62
N ASP A 154 1.71 -3.27 -16.80
CA ASP A 154 1.16 -2.79 -18.09
C ASP A 154 -0.32 -3.10 -18.25
N ARG A 155 -0.82 -4.16 -17.61
CA ARG A 155 -2.19 -4.64 -17.72
C ARG A 155 -3.08 -4.26 -16.55
N ALA A 156 -2.51 -3.71 -15.49
CA ALA A 156 -3.28 -3.26 -14.35
C ALA A 156 -4.15 -2.05 -14.73
N ASP A 157 -5.43 -2.11 -14.39
CA ASP A 157 -6.36 -0.98 -14.56
C ASP A 157 -6.20 0.02 -13.42
N VAL A 158 -5.80 -0.48 -12.23
CA VAL A 158 -5.51 0.34 -11.06
C VAL A 158 -4.23 -0.18 -10.41
N ILE A 159 -3.29 0.74 -10.17
CA ILE A 159 -2.05 0.49 -9.42
C ILE A 159 -2.08 1.31 -8.13
N LEU A 160 -1.88 0.66 -7.00
CA LEU A 160 -1.61 1.31 -5.71
C LEU A 160 -0.17 1.02 -5.30
N ALA A 161 0.68 2.02 -5.30
CA ALA A 161 2.07 1.90 -4.87
C ALA A 161 2.24 2.43 -3.44
N LYS A 162 2.75 1.58 -2.54
CA LYS A 162 3.01 1.89 -1.14
C LYS A 162 4.45 2.37 -0.96
N GLY A 163 4.64 3.30 -0.01
CA GLY A 163 5.95 3.77 0.38
C GLY A 163 6.58 4.84 -0.51
N GLN A 164 7.45 5.64 0.11
CA GLN A 164 8.12 6.76 -0.56
C GLN A 164 9.08 6.29 -1.67
N GLY A 165 9.79 5.17 -1.47
CA GLY A 165 10.72 4.62 -2.46
C GLY A 165 10.02 4.23 -3.78
N ASN A 166 8.80 3.71 -3.73
CA ASN A 166 8.02 3.46 -4.94
C ASN A 166 7.58 4.75 -5.61
N TYR A 167 7.21 5.79 -4.84
CA TYR A 167 6.91 7.09 -5.42
C TYR A 167 8.15 7.69 -6.13
N GLU A 168 9.33 7.62 -5.52
CA GLU A 168 10.58 8.14 -6.08
C GLU A 168 10.96 7.47 -7.40
N THR A 169 10.70 6.17 -7.51
CA THR A 169 11.12 5.36 -8.66
C THR A 169 10.09 5.26 -9.78
N LEU A 170 8.80 5.44 -9.48
CA LEU A 170 7.71 5.26 -10.45
C LEU A 170 7.05 6.58 -10.89
N SER A 171 7.24 7.67 -10.15
CA SER A 171 6.63 8.95 -10.54
C SER A 171 7.24 9.51 -11.83
N HIS A 172 6.42 10.28 -12.57
CA HIS A 172 6.78 10.94 -13.82
C HIS A 172 7.15 10.00 -14.99
N GLN A 173 6.63 8.77 -14.94
CA GLN A 173 6.83 7.79 -16.03
C GLN A 173 5.62 7.67 -16.97
N GLY A 174 4.66 8.59 -16.91
CA GLY A 174 3.49 8.59 -17.77
C GLY A 174 2.55 7.41 -17.53
N ARG A 175 2.40 6.99 -16.26
CA ARG A 175 1.48 5.91 -15.82
C ARG A 175 0.46 6.46 -14.85
N HIS A 176 -0.75 5.91 -14.89
CA HIS A 176 -1.76 6.22 -13.89
C HIS A 176 -1.53 5.37 -12.64
N ILE A 177 -1.02 5.99 -11.59
CA ILE A 177 -0.67 5.32 -10.33
C ILE A 177 -1.22 6.12 -9.14
N PHE A 178 -1.84 5.42 -8.21
CA PHE A 178 -2.15 5.93 -6.88
C PHE A 178 -1.00 5.59 -5.93
N TYR A 179 -0.60 6.54 -5.11
CA TYR A 179 0.48 6.40 -4.15
C TYR A 179 -0.01 6.60 -2.73
N SER A 180 0.45 5.75 -1.81
CA SER A 180 0.16 5.87 -0.37
C SER A 180 1.46 5.72 0.41
N PHE A 181 1.94 6.82 1.01
CA PHE A 181 3.23 6.84 1.72
C PHE A 181 3.26 7.89 2.83
N LEU A 182 4.31 7.82 3.67
CA LEU A 182 4.66 8.87 4.63
C LEU A 182 5.75 9.76 4.06
N CYS A 183 5.60 11.08 4.23
CA CYS A 183 6.65 12.04 3.91
C CYS A 183 7.75 11.97 4.98
N LYS A 184 8.84 11.25 4.69
CA LYS A 184 9.94 10.99 5.64
C LYS A 184 11.11 11.97 5.52
N CYS A 185 11.24 12.71 4.41
CA CYS A 185 12.35 13.64 4.19
C CYS A 185 11.87 15.05 3.81
N GLU A 186 12.76 16.03 3.99
CA GLU A 186 12.50 17.45 3.74
C GLU A 186 11.99 17.73 2.31
N LEU A 187 12.59 17.11 1.31
CA LEU A 187 12.21 17.26 -0.09
C LEU A 187 10.72 16.95 -0.30
N PHE A 188 10.21 15.88 0.32
CA PHE A 188 8.82 15.47 0.17
C PHE A 188 7.87 16.29 1.03
N THR A 189 8.27 16.68 2.23
CA THR A 189 7.46 17.58 3.06
C THR A 189 7.27 18.93 2.40
N GLU A 190 8.29 19.48 1.75
CA GLU A 190 8.19 20.70 0.95
C GLU A 190 7.32 20.51 -0.31
N ARG A 191 7.55 19.42 -1.06
CA ARG A 191 6.80 19.12 -2.29
C ARG A 191 5.30 18.98 -2.03
N PHE A 192 4.93 18.25 -0.99
CA PHE A 192 3.52 18.01 -0.62
C PHE A 192 2.97 19.04 0.37
N ARG A 193 3.79 20.00 0.82
CA ARG A 193 3.43 21.03 1.79
C ARG A 193 2.83 20.46 3.07
N VAL A 194 3.47 19.45 3.61
CA VAL A 194 3.03 18.73 4.80
C VAL A 194 4.13 18.70 5.87
N LEU A 195 3.76 18.38 7.09
CA LEU A 195 4.73 18.14 8.16
C LEU A 195 5.45 16.79 7.97
N PRO A 196 6.63 16.60 8.54
CA PRO A 196 7.28 15.30 8.58
C PRO A 196 6.35 14.21 9.12
N LEU A 197 6.49 13.01 8.58
CA LEU A 197 5.67 11.84 8.92
C LEU A 197 4.17 12.00 8.62
N THR A 198 3.77 12.97 7.82
CA THR A 198 2.39 13.07 7.34
C THR A 198 2.14 12.01 6.27
N GLY A 199 1.05 11.26 6.43
CA GLY A 199 0.56 10.33 5.39
C GLY A 199 0.01 11.11 4.20
N VAL A 200 0.40 10.71 3.00
CA VAL A 200 -0.06 11.27 1.73
C VAL A 200 -0.75 10.18 0.92
N PHE A 201 -1.88 10.53 0.32
CA PHE A 201 -2.51 9.77 -0.73
C PHE A 201 -2.51 10.63 -1.99
N ALA A 202 -1.79 10.21 -3.02
CA ALA A 202 -1.59 11.00 -4.23
C ALA A 202 -1.99 10.20 -5.47
N GLU A 203 -2.44 10.91 -6.52
CA GLU A 203 -2.77 10.35 -7.82
C GLU A 203 -1.89 11.01 -8.87
N GLU A 204 -1.26 10.21 -9.70
CA GLU A 204 -0.56 10.65 -10.90
C GLU A 204 -1.29 10.08 -12.11
N ASN A 205 -1.77 10.96 -12.97
CA ASN A 205 -2.39 10.61 -14.24
C ASN A 205 -1.30 10.46 -15.31
N GLY A 206 -1.40 9.40 -16.11
CA GLY A 206 -0.48 9.12 -17.22
C GLY A 206 -0.58 10.11 -18.38
#